data_e8c21348b4db27849aae592366b343fa
#
_entry.id   e8c21348b4db27849aae592366b343fa
#
_cell.length_a   1.000
_cell.length_b   1.000
_cell.length_c   1.000
_cell.angle_alpha   90.00
_cell.angle_beta   90.00
_cell.angle_gamma   90.00
#
_symmetry.space_group_name_H-M   'P 1'
#
loop_
_entity.id
_entity.type
_entity.pdbx_description
1 polymer ?
#
loop_
_entity_poly.entity_id
_entity_poly.type
_entity_poly.pdbx_seq_one_letter_code
_entity_poly.pdbx_strand_id
1 'polypeptide(L)'
;MCSENQFLTSFINRIGRITENLLLKVASEVDVLEPVEKLTDAIKGKPGVRNIYNVGLEDWRPAEDAAYDLIWTQWCLCYLTEVQIIEYLQVCKNALFSTGVIVVKENLSTTGDDFFDETDSSTTRLVSLRVMHILSIH
;
A
#
# COMPACT_ATOMS: atom_id res chain seq x y z
N MET A 1 -6.82 28.56 -7.44
CA MET A 1 -5.63 27.79 -7.87
C MET A 1 -5.49 26.63 -6.93
N CYS A 2 -5.84 25.47 -7.36
CA CYS A 2 -5.60 24.24 -6.60
C CYS A 2 -4.11 23.93 -6.69
N SER A 3 -3.39 23.96 -5.57
CA SER A 3 -2.09 23.34 -5.51
C SER A 3 -2.31 21.84 -5.59
N GLU A 4 -2.13 21.26 -6.75
CA GLU A 4 -2.19 19.84 -7.01
C GLU A 4 -0.94 19.18 -6.41
N ASN A 5 -0.86 19.12 -5.10
CA ASN A 5 0.07 18.23 -4.44
C ASN A 5 -0.60 16.86 -4.35
N GLN A 6 -0.48 16.09 -5.40
CA GLN A 6 -0.89 14.69 -5.38
C GLN A 6 0.17 13.89 -4.63
N PHE A 7 -0.13 13.54 -3.38
CA PHE A 7 0.71 12.64 -2.60
C PHE A 7 0.28 11.21 -2.83
N LEU A 8 1.17 10.40 -3.31
CA LEU A 8 0.93 9.00 -3.56
C LEU A 8 1.78 8.15 -2.62
N THR A 9 1.16 7.22 -1.91
CA THR A 9 1.88 6.22 -1.15
C THR A 9 1.84 4.89 -1.89
N SER A 10 2.99 4.33 -2.16
CA SER A 10 3.15 3.06 -2.84
C SER A 10 3.70 2.00 -1.90
N PHE A 11 3.03 0.86 -1.82
CA PHE A 11 3.48 -0.31 -1.11
C PHE A 11 3.72 -1.45 -2.09
N ILE A 12 4.96 -1.93 -2.22
CA ILE A 12 5.26 -2.92 -3.25
C ILE A 12 6.26 -3.95 -2.76
N ASN A 13 5.90 -5.20 -2.94
CA ASN A 13 6.80 -6.34 -2.76
C ASN A 13 7.80 -6.51 -3.94
N ARG A 14 7.78 -5.63 -4.93
CA ARG A 14 8.76 -5.57 -6.03
C ARG A 14 8.98 -4.12 -6.42
N ILE A 15 9.66 -3.41 -5.54
CA ILE A 15 9.99 -2.00 -5.69
C ILE A 15 10.84 -1.76 -6.92
N GLY A 16 10.60 -0.67 -7.56
CA GLY A 16 11.30 -0.19 -8.73
C GLY A 16 10.37 -0.11 -9.94
N ARG A 17 9.78 -1.21 -10.36
CA ARG A 17 8.98 -1.20 -11.61
C ARG A 17 7.70 -0.38 -11.54
N ILE A 18 6.92 -0.51 -10.46
CA ILE A 18 5.64 0.23 -10.37
C ILE A 18 5.90 1.65 -9.91
N THR A 19 6.76 1.86 -8.93
CA THR A 19 7.12 3.20 -8.47
C THR A 19 7.70 4.03 -9.62
N GLU A 20 8.71 3.51 -10.33
CA GLU A 20 9.36 4.23 -11.42
C GLU A 20 8.51 4.33 -12.68
N ASN A 21 7.81 3.25 -13.07
CA ASN A 21 7.14 3.19 -14.37
C ASN A 21 5.71 3.72 -14.33
N LEU A 22 5.08 3.78 -13.17
CA LEU A 22 3.72 4.24 -13.02
C LEU A 22 3.61 5.40 -12.04
N LEU A 23 3.97 5.20 -10.78
CA LEU A 23 3.59 6.12 -9.71
C LEU A 23 4.29 7.47 -9.85
N LEU A 24 5.60 7.48 -10.12
CA LEU A 24 6.36 8.72 -10.38
C LEU A 24 5.94 9.44 -11.67
N LYS A 25 5.12 8.82 -12.52
CA LYS A 25 4.57 9.46 -13.71
C LYS A 25 3.20 10.09 -13.49
N VAL A 26 2.48 9.64 -12.48
CA VAL A 26 1.09 10.08 -12.21
C VAL A 26 0.98 10.94 -10.96
N ALA A 27 1.99 10.93 -10.11
CA ALA A 27 2.04 11.71 -8.88
C ALA A 27 3.24 12.65 -8.85
N SER A 28 3.06 13.84 -8.26
CA SER A 28 4.14 14.80 -8.06
C SER A 28 5.12 14.36 -6.98
N GLU A 29 4.61 13.70 -5.94
CA GLU A 29 5.40 13.17 -4.82
C GLU A 29 4.91 11.79 -4.43
N VAL A 30 5.84 10.90 -4.12
CA VAL A 30 5.57 9.51 -3.74
C VAL A 30 6.27 9.19 -2.44
N ASP A 31 5.51 8.69 -1.46
CA ASP A 31 6.04 8.01 -0.30
C ASP A 31 6.08 6.51 -0.57
N VAL A 32 7.16 5.86 -0.19
CA VAL A 32 7.37 4.44 -0.42
C VAL A 32 7.47 3.71 0.91
N LEU A 33 6.73 2.62 1.02
CA LEU A 33 6.79 1.72 2.17
C LEU A 33 7.26 0.34 1.74
N GLU A 34 8.39 -0.08 2.27
CA GLU A 34 9.03 -1.36 1.99
C GLU A 34 9.87 -1.80 3.19
N PRO A 35 9.54 -2.92 3.83
CA PRO A 35 10.29 -3.38 5.00
C PRO A 35 11.75 -3.71 4.70
N VAL A 36 12.08 -4.13 3.47
CA VAL A 36 13.44 -4.51 3.10
C VAL A 36 14.20 -3.31 2.54
N GLU A 37 15.06 -2.69 3.34
CA GLU A 37 15.80 -1.48 2.98
C GLU A 37 16.60 -1.63 1.68
N LYS A 38 17.22 -2.78 1.45
CA LYS A 38 17.99 -3.05 0.23
C LYS A 38 17.17 -2.88 -1.05
N LEU A 39 15.86 -3.13 -0.98
CA LEU A 39 14.97 -3.00 -2.13
C LEU A 39 14.64 -1.53 -2.45
N THR A 40 14.85 -0.63 -1.50
CA THR A 40 14.61 0.81 -1.71
C THR A 40 15.85 1.57 -2.17
N ASP A 41 17.03 0.95 -2.16
CA ASP A 41 18.28 1.61 -2.54
C ASP A 41 18.26 2.19 -3.95
N ALA A 42 17.60 1.50 -4.89
CA ALA A 42 17.50 1.95 -6.28
C ALA A 42 16.65 3.22 -6.48
N ILE A 43 15.77 3.54 -5.53
CA ILE A 43 14.85 4.68 -5.62
C ILE A 43 15.20 5.82 -4.68
N LYS A 44 16.16 5.61 -3.77
CA LYS A 44 16.67 6.68 -2.89
C LYS A 44 17.20 7.86 -3.70
N GLY A 45 16.75 9.05 -3.35
CA GLY A 45 17.20 10.31 -4.01
C GLY A 45 16.63 10.53 -5.40
N LYS A 46 15.74 9.68 -5.92
CA LYS A 46 15.08 9.97 -7.20
C LYS A 46 14.10 11.12 -7.06
N PRO A 47 14.01 11.99 -8.09
CA PRO A 47 13.03 13.07 -8.13
C PRO A 47 11.60 12.51 -7.96
N GLY A 48 10.81 13.17 -7.11
CA GLY A 48 9.45 12.74 -6.81
C GLY A 48 9.34 11.74 -5.66
N VAL A 49 10.40 11.10 -5.22
CA VAL A 49 10.41 10.27 -4.00
C VAL A 49 10.62 11.18 -2.80
N ARG A 50 9.60 11.28 -1.94
CA ARG A 50 9.60 12.16 -0.76
C ARG A 50 10.11 11.42 0.48
N ASN A 51 9.43 10.37 0.88
CA ASN A 51 9.78 9.58 2.06
C ASN A 51 9.91 8.10 1.69
N ILE A 52 10.81 7.41 2.39
CA ILE A 52 10.96 5.96 2.34
C ILE A 52 10.81 5.43 3.76
N TYR A 53 9.81 4.57 3.98
CA TYR A 53 9.54 3.91 5.24
C TYR A 53 9.97 2.45 5.14
N ASN A 54 11.05 2.07 5.82
CA ASN A 54 11.52 0.69 5.87
C ASN A 54 10.94 -0.03 7.10
N VAL A 55 9.62 -0.17 7.10
CA VAL A 55 8.84 -0.87 8.13
C VAL A 55 7.78 -1.74 7.46
N GLY A 56 7.20 -2.68 8.19
CA GLY A 56 6.05 -3.45 7.71
C GLY A 56 4.78 -2.60 7.66
N LEU A 57 3.79 -3.07 6.90
CA LEU A 57 2.48 -2.41 6.81
C LEU A 57 1.81 -2.25 8.17
N GLU A 58 1.94 -3.26 9.03
CA GLU A 58 1.40 -3.30 10.38
C GLU A 58 1.98 -2.23 11.30
N ASP A 59 3.23 -1.83 11.06
CA ASP A 59 3.96 -0.85 11.86
C ASP A 59 3.95 0.55 11.25
N TRP A 60 3.44 0.69 10.04
CA TRP A 60 3.44 1.98 9.37
C TRP A 60 2.50 2.99 10.05
N ARG A 61 3.05 4.14 10.31
CA ARG A 61 2.32 5.30 10.82
C ARG A 61 2.71 6.51 9.98
N PRO A 62 1.80 7.05 9.15
CA PRO A 62 2.04 8.28 8.43
C PRO A 62 2.17 9.47 9.39
N ALA A 63 2.79 10.55 8.94
CA ALA A 63 2.80 11.80 9.69
C ALA A 63 1.35 12.28 9.95
N GLU A 64 1.14 12.98 11.06
CA GLU A 64 -0.22 13.41 11.46
C GLU A 64 -0.89 14.34 10.42
N ASP A 65 -0.09 15.10 9.69
CA ASP A 65 -0.53 16.00 8.62
C ASP A 65 -0.50 15.35 7.23
N ALA A 66 -0.12 14.08 7.14
CA ALA A 66 -0.07 13.38 5.88
C ALA A 66 -1.49 13.18 5.33
N ALA A 67 -1.68 13.56 4.07
CA ALA A 67 -2.92 13.36 3.35
C ALA A 67 -2.59 12.90 1.93
N TYR A 68 -3.09 11.73 1.57
CA TYR A 68 -2.81 11.08 0.30
C TYR A 68 -4.02 11.13 -0.62
N ASP A 69 -3.80 11.40 -1.90
CA ASP A 69 -4.83 11.27 -2.93
C ASP A 69 -5.00 9.82 -3.38
N LEU A 70 -3.92 9.04 -3.31
CA LEU A 70 -3.94 7.63 -3.68
C LEU A 70 -2.99 6.83 -2.79
N ILE A 71 -3.49 5.73 -2.25
CA ILE A 71 -2.69 4.70 -1.60
C ILE A 71 -2.76 3.44 -2.45
N TRP A 72 -1.62 2.99 -2.97
CA TRP A 72 -1.53 1.80 -3.80
C TRP A 72 -0.88 0.66 -3.04
N THR A 73 -1.61 -0.41 -2.81
CA THR A 73 -1.16 -1.62 -2.11
C THR A 73 -1.18 -2.79 -3.07
N GLN A 74 -0.02 -3.39 -3.31
CA GLN A 74 0.10 -4.49 -4.26
C GLN A 74 0.95 -5.62 -3.69
N TRP A 75 0.35 -6.82 -3.62
CA TRP A 75 0.99 -8.07 -3.17
C TRP A 75 1.64 -7.97 -1.79
N CYS A 76 1.01 -7.23 -0.89
CA CYS A 76 1.53 -6.97 0.46
C CYS A 76 0.59 -7.49 1.55
N LEU A 77 -0.74 -7.47 1.31
CA LEU A 77 -1.71 -7.90 2.32
C LEU A 77 -1.64 -9.41 2.60
N CYS A 78 -1.08 -10.18 1.67
CA CYS A 78 -0.89 -11.62 1.84
C CYS A 78 0.00 -11.99 3.03
N TYR A 79 0.85 -11.08 3.51
CA TYR A 79 1.71 -11.30 4.68
C TYR A 79 1.09 -10.87 6.01
N LEU A 80 -0.09 -10.28 6.00
CA LEU A 80 -0.78 -9.80 7.19
C LEU A 80 -1.87 -10.76 7.65
N THR A 81 -2.14 -10.78 8.96
CA THR A 81 -3.34 -11.39 9.51
C THR A 81 -4.58 -10.56 9.14
N GLU A 82 -5.77 -11.11 9.29
CA GLU A 82 -7.02 -10.36 9.04
C GLU A 82 -7.13 -9.12 9.92
N VAL A 83 -6.75 -9.22 11.20
CA VAL A 83 -6.76 -8.10 12.14
C VAL A 83 -5.81 -7.00 11.68
N GLN A 84 -4.58 -7.37 11.29
CA GLN A 84 -3.59 -6.43 10.78
C GLN A 84 -4.05 -5.74 9.48
N ILE A 85 -4.73 -6.47 8.60
CA ILE A 85 -5.32 -5.88 7.37
C ILE A 85 -6.35 -4.81 7.73
N ILE A 86 -7.24 -5.11 8.67
CA ILE A 86 -8.27 -4.17 9.13
C ILE A 86 -7.63 -2.91 9.73
N GLU A 87 -6.66 -3.08 10.61
CA GLU A 87 -5.93 -1.98 11.23
C GLU A 87 -5.19 -1.13 10.19
N TYR A 88 -4.49 -1.78 9.25
CA TYR A 88 -3.81 -1.11 8.16
C TYR A 88 -4.76 -0.29 7.28
N LEU A 89 -5.89 -0.87 6.87
CA LEU A 89 -6.88 -0.17 6.06
C LEU A 89 -7.51 1.02 6.81
N GLN A 90 -7.66 0.92 8.13
CA GLN A 90 -8.11 2.04 8.96
C GLN A 90 -7.08 3.17 8.99
N VAL A 91 -5.80 2.83 9.12
CA VAL A 91 -4.69 3.82 9.02
C VAL A 91 -4.70 4.50 7.65
N CYS A 92 -4.83 3.72 6.58
CA CYS A 92 -4.94 4.26 5.22
C CYS A 92 -6.12 5.22 5.06
N LYS A 93 -7.29 4.82 5.55
CA LYS A 93 -8.50 5.64 5.48
C LYS A 93 -8.31 7.00 6.18
N ASN A 94 -7.67 6.98 7.34
CA ASN A 94 -7.42 8.20 8.11
C ASN A 94 -6.36 9.11 7.44
N ALA A 95 -5.46 8.53 6.64
CA ALA A 95 -4.42 9.26 5.93
C ALA A 95 -4.83 9.74 4.52
N LEU A 96 -6.04 9.41 4.07
CA LEU A 96 -6.54 9.86 2.77
C LEU A 96 -7.19 11.24 2.86
N PHE A 97 -7.05 12.02 1.79
CA PHE A 97 -7.96 13.14 1.52
C PHE A 97 -9.40 12.63 1.37
N SER A 98 -10.37 13.52 1.53
CA SER A 98 -11.81 13.19 1.38
C SER A 98 -12.16 12.60 0.00
N THR A 99 -11.39 12.95 -1.03
CA THR A 99 -11.52 12.42 -2.40
C THR A 99 -10.48 11.35 -2.72
N GLY A 100 -9.66 10.96 -1.74
CA GLY A 100 -8.59 9.99 -1.92
C GLY A 100 -9.10 8.57 -2.13
N VAL A 101 -8.28 7.75 -2.77
CA VAL A 101 -8.61 6.38 -3.15
C VAL A 101 -7.56 5.40 -2.65
N ILE A 102 -7.99 4.25 -2.17
CA ILE A 102 -7.13 3.09 -1.90
C ILE A 102 -7.28 2.10 -3.04
N VAL A 103 -6.18 1.71 -3.67
CA VAL A 103 -6.12 0.62 -4.64
C VAL A 103 -5.43 -0.57 -4.00
N VAL A 104 -6.10 -1.71 -4.01
CA VAL A 104 -5.55 -2.99 -3.54
C VAL A 104 -5.48 -3.95 -4.70
N LYS A 105 -4.28 -4.48 -4.96
CA LYS A 105 -4.05 -5.50 -5.98
C LYS A 105 -3.41 -6.72 -5.32
N GLU A 106 -4.14 -7.81 -5.25
CA GLU A 106 -3.72 -9.08 -4.66
C GLU A 106 -4.12 -10.27 -5.53
N ASN A 107 -3.38 -11.37 -5.38
CA ASN A 107 -3.81 -12.64 -5.95
C ASN A 107 -4.97 -13.21 -5.15
N LEU A 108 -5.92 -13.81 -5.85
CA LEU A 108 -7.07 -14.45 -5.23
C LEU A 108 -6.94 -15.97 -5.30
N SER A 109 -7.38 -16.66 -4.24
CA SER A 109 -7.47 -18.11 -4.26
C SER A 109 -8.54 -18.57 -5.26
N THR A 110 -8.19 -19.57 -6.05
CA THR A 110 -9.08 -20.22 -7.02
C THR A 110 -9.59 -21.57 -6.53
N THR A 111 -9.18 -21.99 -5.32
CA THR A 111 -9.51 -23.31 -4.77
C THR A 111 -10.78 -23.34 -3.93
N GLY A 112 -11.42 -22.19 -3.70
CA GLY A 112 -12.60 -22.05 -2.84
C GLY A 112 -12.30 -21.77 -1.37
N ASP A 113 -11.05 -21.90 -0.95
CA ASP A 113 -10.57 -21.66 0.41
C ASP A 113 -9.32 -20.77 0.39
N ASP A 114 -8.97 -20.19 1.54
CA ASP A 114 -7.70 -19.51 1.73
C ASP A 114 -6.55 -20.53 1.64
N PHE A 115 -5.48 -20.14 0.98
CA PHE A 115 -4.28 -20.95 0.85
C PHE A 115 -3.10 -20.28 1.56
N PHE A 116 -2.53 -20.98 2.54
CA PHE A 116 -1.32 -20.55 3.24
C PHE A 116 -0.10 -21.23 2.63
N ASP A 117 0.89 -20.43 2.21
CA ASP A 117 2.19 -20.92 1.72
C ASP A 117 3.21 -20.89 2.86
N GLU A 118 3.66 -22.08 3.29
CA GLU A 118 4.65 -22.21 4.36
C GLU A 118 6.04 -21.73 3.94
N THR A 119 6.30 -21.62 2.64
CA THR A 119 7.62 -21.24 2.12
C THR A 119 7.94 -19.77 2.39
N ASP A 120 6.94 -18.89 2.25
CA ASP A 120 7.10 -17.45 2.42
C ASP A 120 6.13 -16.83 3.44
N SER A 121 5.35 -17.68 4.11
CA SER A 121 4.34 -17.29 5.10
C SER A 121 3.25 -16.36 4.54
N SER A 122 2.99 -16.41 3.24
CA SER A 122 1.92 -15.66 2.62
C SER A 122 0.59 -16.42 2.65
N THR A 123 -0.50 -15.68 2.69
CA THR A 123 -1.86 -16.23 2.57
C THR A 123 -2.53 -15.69 1.30
N THR A 124 -2.80 -16.57 0.35
CA THR A 124 -3.65 -16.25 -0.80
C THR A 124 -5.10 -16.44 -0.37
N ARG A 125 -5.84 -15.35 -0.29
CA ARG A 125 -7.20 -15.34 0.26
C ARG A 125 -8.26 -15.49 -0.83
N LEU A 126 -9.32 -16.16 -0.48
CA LEU A 126 -10.58 -15.99 -1.18
C LEU A 126 -11.13 -14.60 -0.83
N VAL A 127 -11.67 -13.86 -1.82
CA VAL A 127 -12.27 -12.55 -1.55
C VAL A 127 -13.32 -12.69 -0.46
N SER A 128 -12.99 -12.23 0.73
CA SER A 128 -13.95 -12.14 1.81
C SER A 128 -14.75 -10.84 1.62
N LEU A 129 -16.06 -10.94 1.57
CA LEU A 129 -16.98 -9.80 1.58
C LEU A 129 -16.72 -8.83 2.75
N ARG A 130 -16.04 -9.30 3.80
CA ARG A 130 -15.66 -8.48 4.96
C ARG A 130 -14.63 -7.40 4.62
N VAL A 131 -13.65 -7.71 3.78
CA VAL A 131 -12.64 -6.71 3.34
C VAL A 131 -13.30 -5.67 2.45
N MET A 132 -14.19 -6.09 1.56
CA MET A 132 -14.95 -5.16 0.71
C MET A 132 -15.90 -4.25 1.52
N HIS A 133 -16.42 -4.72 2.64
CA HIS A 133 -17.30 -3.92 3.51
C HIS A 133 -16.55 -2.76 4.18
N ILE A 134 -15.28 -2.95 4.50
CA ILE A 134 -14.42 -1.90 5.08
C ILE A 134 -14.11 -0.80 4.05
N LEU A 135 -13.96 -1.17 2.79
CA LEU A 135 -13.71 -0.23 1.69
C LEU A 135 -14.96 0.57 1.29
N SER A 136 -16.16 0.09 1.65
CA SER A 136 -17.46 0.70 1.31
C SER A 136 -18.02 1.66 2.35
N ILE A 137 -17.38 1.83 3.49
CA ILE A 137 -17.86 2.76 4.53
C ILE A 137 -17.23 4.14 4.27
N HIS A 138 -18.00 4.94 3.56
CA HIS A 138 -17.74 6.38 3.46
C HIS A 138 -18.11 7.11 4.74
#